data_888f537389f014f4c0a78581bbb0832d
#
_entry.id   888f537389f014f4c0a78581bbb0832d
#
_cell.length_a   1.000
_cell.length_b   1.000
_cell.length_c   1.000
_cell.angle_alpha   90.00
_cell.angle_beta   90.00
_cell.angle_gamma   90.00
#
_symmetry.space_group_name_H-M   'P 1'
#
loop_
_entity.id
_entity.type
_entity.pdbx_description
1 polymer ?
#
loop_
_entity_poly.entity_id
_entity_poly.type
_entity_poly.pdbx_seq_one_letter_code
_entity_poly.pdbx_strand_id
1 'polypeptide(L)'
;AVNAILSHYDLLCAQDKIKTKFAVDFPTLSPISSVDFCIVLGNLLENAYLECKTLQKYEKFIHLKARQTSPGAFVLLIENPYEHEIKKTDSGFFLSCVGTGLKSVTAICKKYDGHLSIETDNHRFKVKMFLQC
;
A
#
# COMPACT_ATOMS: atom_id res chain seq x y z
N ALA A 1 -4.41 -5.74 15.75
CA ALA A 1 -4.83 -4.67 14.85
C ALA A 1 -4.40 -4.91 13.40
N VAL A 2 -3.13 -5.26 13.16
CA VAL A 2 -2.65 -5.52 11.79
C VAL A 2 -3.43 -6.68 11.16
N ASN A 3 -3.57 -7.78 11.87
CA ASN A 3 -4.29 -8.95 11.34
C ASN A 3 -5.76 -8.65 11.07
N ALA A 4 -6.40 -7.81 11.85
CA ALA A 4 -7.78 -7.42 11.63
C ALA A 4 -7.94 -6.64 10.32
N ILE A 5 -7.00 -5.73 10.02
CA ILE A 5 -7.01 -4.96 8.77
C ILE A 5 -6.81 -5.89 7.57
N LEU A 6 -5.84 -6.79 7.65
CA LEU A 6 -5.56 -7.75 6.57
C LEU A 6 -6.76 -8.65 6.31
N SER A 7 -7.39 -9.17 7.37
CA SER A 7 -8.57 -10.03 7.25
C SER A 7 -9.75 -9.28 6.64
N HIS A 8 -9.95 -8.02 7.03
CA HIS A 8 -11.02 -7.19 6.50
C HIS A 8 -10.90 -7.02 4.98
N TYR A 9 -9.72 -6.64 4.50
CA TYR A 9 -9.52 -6.43 3.06
C TYR A 9 -9.47 -7.73 2.29
N ASP A 10 -8.97 -8.80 2.89
CA ASP A 10 -9.00 -10.11 2.25
C ASP A 10 -10.44 -10.55 1.99
N LEU A 11 -11.33 -10.34 2.96
CA LEU A 11 -12.75 -10.65 2.81
C LEU A 11 -13.41 -9.77 1.75
N LEU A 12 -13.19 -8.45 1.79
CA LEU A 12 -13.74 -7.55 0.77
C LEU A 12 -13.26 -7.91 -0.63
N CYS A 13 -11.98 -8.20 -0.78
CA CYS A 13 -11.41 -8.59 -2.05
C CYS A 13 -12.01 -9.89 -2.56
N ALA A 14 -12.22 -10.87 -1.70
CA ALA A 14 -12.85 -12.13 -2.08
C ALA A 14 -14.27 -11.89 -2.61
N GLN A 15 -15.03 -11.01 -1.97
CA GLN A 15 -16.39 -10.67 -2.40
C GLN A 15 -16.41 -10.00 -3.78
N ASP A 16 -15.41 -9.20 -4.09
CA ASP A 16 -15.29 -8.48 -5.37
C ASP A 16 -14.40 -9.21 -6.39
N LYS A 17 -14.08 -10.47 -6.13
CA LYS A 17 -13.27 -11.31 -7.03
C LYS A 17 -11.89 -10.74 -7.31
N ILE A 18 -11.29 -10.11 -6.31
CA ILE A 18 -9.93 -9.61 -6.36
C ILE A 18 -9.01 -10.65 -5.71
N LYS A 19 -8.01 -11.11 -6.45
CA LYS A 19 -7.03 -12.06 -5.90
C LYS A 19 -6.07 -11.33 -4.98
N THR A 20 -5.88 -11.87 -3.79
CA THR A 20 -4.97 -11.25 -2.81
C THR A 20 -3.76 -12.14 -2.56
N LYS A 21 -2.63 -11.49 -2.34
CA LYS A 21 -1.42 -12.15 -1.88
C LYS A 21 -0.78 -11.23 -0.85
N PHE A 22 -1.10 -11.49 0.42
CA PHE A 22 -0.64 -10.68 1.54
C PHE A 22 0.43 -11.46 2.31
N ALA A 23 1.64 -10.91 2.32
CA ALA A 23 2.76 -11.48 3.07
C ALA A 23 3.32 -10.38 3.96
N VAL A 24 2.76 -10.25 5.16
CA VAL A 24 3.10 -9.19 6.10
C VAL A 24 3.74 -9.82 7.34
N ASP A 25 4.97 -9.43 7.61
CA ASP A 25 5.69 -9.78 8.81
C ASP A 25 5.99 -8.50 9.57
N PHE A 26 5.23 -8.24 10.63
CA PHE A 26 5.39 -7.05 11.47
C PHE A 26 6.13 -7.45 12.74
N PRO A 27 7.42 -7.10 12.86
CA PRO A 27 8.24 -7.55 14.00
C PRO A 27 7.80 -6.90 15.31
N THR A 28 8.04 -7.60 16.42
CA THR A 28 7.73 -7.12 17.77
C THR A 28 8.44 -5.81 18.08
N LEU A 29 9.70 -5.69 17.63
CA LEU A 29 10.47 -4.46 17.76
C LEU A 29 10.61 -3.84 16.37
N SER A 30 9.57 -3.13 15.97
CA SER A 30 9.53 -2.48 14.66
C SER A 30 10.01 -1.03 14.74
N PRO A 31 10.68 -0.51 13.69
CA PRO A 31 10.99 0.91 13.60
C PRO A 31 9.74 1.79 13.52
N ILE A 32 8.61 1.22 13.11
CA ILE A 32 7.34 1.94 13.01
C ILE A 32 6.37 1.44 14.09
N SER A 33 5.62 2.34 14.74
CA SER A 33 4.63 1.94 15.72
C SER A 33 3.49 1.15 15.06
N SER A 34 2.82 0.28 15.84
CA SER A 34 1.72 -0.50 15.29
C SER A 34 0.54 0.39 14.86
N VAL A 35 0.30 1.50 15.54
CA VAL A 35 -0.75 2.46 15.16
C VAL A 35 -0.44 3.09 13.81
N ASP A 36 0.77 3.60 13.63
CA ASP A 36 1.18 4.21 12.36
C ASP A 36 1.17 3.19 11.24
N PHE A 37 1.62 1.96 11.52
CA PHE A 37 1.60 0.90 10.52
C PHE A 37 0.18 0.55 10.07
N CYS A 38 -0.76 0.52 11.00
CA CYS A 38 -2.17 0.28 10.68
C CYS A 38 -2.75 1.40 9.82
N ILE A 39 -2.37 2.65 10.06
CA ILE A 39 -2.79 3.76 9.22
C ILE A 39 -2.24 3.61 7.81
N VAL A 40 -0.96 3.26 7.68
CA VAL A 40 -0.33 3.02 6.39
C VAL A 40 -1.03 1.89 5.64
N LEU A 41 -1.19 0.73 6.29
CA LEU A 41 -1.85 -0.42 5.67
C LEU A 41 -3.28 -0.10 5.24
N GLY A 42 -4.06 0.51 6.13
CA GLY A 42 -5.45 0.84 5.82
C GLY A 42 -5.56 1.74 4.61
N ASN A 43 -4.73 2.78 4.54
CA ASN A 43 -4.77 3.72 3.41
C ASN A 43 -4.30 3.07 2.10
N LEU A 44 -3.22 2.31 2.14
CA LEU A 44 -2.69 1.66 0.94
C LEU A 44 -3.62 0.57 0.41
N LEU A 45 -4.20 -0.23 1.31
CA LEU A 45 -5.15 -1.27 0.91
C LEU A 45 -6.44 -0.67 0.39
N GLU A 46 -6.94 0.41 1.01
CA GLU A 46 -8.13 1.10 0.52
C GLU A 46 -7.92 1.63 -0.89
N ASN A 47 -6.79 2.27 -1.16
CA ASN A 47 -6.47 2.77 -2.49
C ASN A 47 -6.42 1.65 -3.52
N ALA A 48 -5.76 0.55 -3.19
CA ALA A 48 -5.64 -0.60 -4.08
C ALA A 48 -7.00 -1.25 -4.33
N TYR A 49 -7.81 -1.40 -3.29
CA TYR A 49 -9.14 -1.99 -3.38
C TYR A 49 -10.08 -1.17 -4.25
N LEU A 50 -10.12 0.16 -4.03
CA LEU A 50 -10.99 1.05 -4.81
C LEU A 50 -10.63 1.05 -6.28
N GLU A 51 -9.34 1.03 -6.59
CA GLU A 51 -8.90 0.96 -7.98
C GLU A 51 -9.25 -0.39 -8.61
N CYS A 52 -9.01 -1.49 -7.92
CA CYS A 52 -9.37 -2.82 -8.42
C CYS A 52 -10.86 -2.99 -8.63
N LYS A 53 -11.67 -2.42 -7.75
CA LYS A 53 -13.12 -2.55 -7.79
C LYS A 53 -13.71 -2.04 -9.11
N THR A 54 -13.10 -1.01 -9.70
CA THR A 54 -13.60 -0.39 -10.93
C THR A 54 -12.92 -0.89 -12.20
N LEU A 55 -11.97 -1.83 -12.10
CA LEU A 55 -11.29 -2.37 -13.26
C LEU A 55 -12.24 -3.12 -14.19
N GLN A 56 -12.07 -2.88 -15.50
CA GLN A 56 -12.87 -3.51 -16.55
C GLN A 56 -12.03 -4.42 -17.45
N LYS A 57 -10.76 -4.07 -17.70
CA LYS A 57 -9.94 -4.70 -18.73
C LYS A 57 -8.89 -5.69 -18.20
N TYR A 58 -8.50 -5.57 -16.94
CA TYR A 58 -7.39 -6.33 -16.38
C TYR A 58 -7.85 -7.22 -15.25
N GLU A 59 -7.10 -8.31 -15.04
CA GLU A 59 -7.34 -9.21 -13.91
C GLU A 59 -7.07 -8.45 -12.61
N LYS A 60 -8.01 -8.60 -11.66
CA LYS A 60 -7.94 -7.87 -10.38
C LYS A 60 -7.05 -8.61 -9.39
N PHE A 61 -6.04 -7.93 -8.89
CA PHE A 61 -5.17 -8.49 -7.86
C PHE A 61 -4.61 -7.39 -6.95
N ILE A 62 -4.27 -7.76 -5.72
CA ILE A 62 -3.51 -6.91 -4.80
C ILE A 62 -2.42 -7.77 -4.18
N HIS A 63 -1.17 -7.40 -4.42
CA HIS A 63 -0.01 -8.04 -3.82
C HIS A 63 0.59 -7.09 -2.78
N LEU A 64 0.74 -7.57 -1.56
CA LEU A 64 1.29 -6.80 -0.45
C LEU A 64 2.38 -7.60 0.24
N LYS A 65 3.55 -6.99 0.36
CA LYS A 65 4.65 -7.54 1.14
C LYS A 65 5.14 -6.50 2.13
N ALA A 66 5.39 -6.91 3.34
CA ALA A 66 5.98 -6.04 4.35
C ALA A 66 6.83 -6.88 5.28
N ARG A 67 8.10 -6.49 5.46
CA ARG A 67 9.02 -7.22 6.32
C ARG A 67 10.20 -6.38 6.77
N GLN A 68 10.81 -6.80 7.84
CA GLN A 68 12.10 -6.27 8.27
C GLN A 68 13.20 -6.92 7.43
N THR A 69 14.06 -6.11 6.80
CA THR A 69 15.15 -6.59 5.94
C THR A 69 16.47 -6.68 6.68
N SER A 70 16.64 -5.87 7.74
CA SER A 70 17.79 -5.89 8.62
C SER A 70 17.40 -5.20 9.91
N PRO A 71 18.20 -5.28 11.00
CA PRO A 71 17.89 -4.52 12.19
C PRO A 71 17.74 -3.03 11.86
N GLY A 72 16.61 -2.45 12.24
CA GLY A 72 16.30 -1.04 11.98
C GLY A 72 15.81 -0.72 10.58
N ALA A 73 15.67 -1.71 9.69
CA ALA A 73 15.19 -1.48 8.32
C ALA A 73 13.91 -2.26 8.05
N PHE A 74 12.92 -1.59 7.48
CA PHE A 74 11.61 -2.16 7.19
C PHE A 74 11.16 -1.74 5.80
N VAL A 75 10.65 -2.69 5.02
CA VAL A 75 10.19 -2.46 3.64
C VAL A 75 8.75 -2.92 3.49
N LEU A 76 7.93 -2.08 2.88
CA LEU A 76 6.57 -2.42 2.47
C LEU A 76 6.44 -2.18 0.96
N LEU A 77 5.81 -3.12 0.29
CA LEU A 77 5.55 -3.04 -1.15
C LEU A 77 4.11 -3.47 -1.39
N ILE A 78 3.34 -2.63 -2.09
CA ILE A 78 1.98 -2.97 -2.50
C ILE A 78 1.82 -2.69 -3.98
N GLU A 79 1.16 -3.61 -4.70
CA GLU A 79 1.00 -3.55 -6.14
C GLU A 79 -0.43 -3.93 -6.52
N ASN A 80 -1.00 -3.18 -7.44
CA ASN A 80 -2.31 -3.47 -8.02
C ASN A 80 -2.35 -2.99 -9.48
N PRO A 81 -3.22 -3.58 -10.31
CA PRO A 81 -3.43 -3.05 -11.66
C PRO A 81 -4.23 -1.75 -11.63
N TYR A 82 -4.11 -0.95 -12.68
CA TYR A 82 -4.88 0.28 -12.82
C TYR A 82 -5.24 0.52 -14.29
N GLU A 83 -6.34 1.26 -14.50
CA GLU A 83 -6.83 1.67 -15.83
C GLU A 83 -6.94 3.17 -15.97
N HIS A 84 -7.07 3.87 -14.83
CA HIS A 84 -7.27 5.31 -14.83
C HIS A 84 -5.98 6.05 -15.11
N GLU A 85 -6.12 7.25 -15.68
CA GLU A 85 -4.97 8.10 -15.89
C GLU A 85 -4.38 8.54 -14.55
N ILE A 86 -3.06 8.46 -14.45
CA ILE A 86 -2.33 8.88 -13.27
C ILE A 86 -1.72 10.24 -13.55
N LYS A 87 -2.06 11.22 -12.71
CA LYS A 87 -1.50 12.56 -12.83
C LYS A 87 -0.23 12.64 -11.99
N LYS A 88 0.83 13.09 -12.63
CA LYS A 88 2.09 13.37 -11.96
C LYS A 88 2.05 14.81 -11.45
N THR A 89 2.32 14.98 -10.17
CA THR A 89 2.42 16.32 -9.54
C THR A 89 3.82 16.55 -9.01
N ASP A 90 4.09 17.74 -8.51
CA ASP A 90 5.39 18.07 -7.91
C ASP A 90 5.73 17.19 -6.70
N SER A 91 4.73 16.63 -6.06
CA SER A 91 4.91 15.73 -4.90
C SER A 91 4.81 14.27 -5.26
N GLY A 92 4.69 13.90 -6.55
CA GLY A 92 4.61 12.52 -7.00
C GLY A 92 3.43 12.23 -7.91
N PHE A 93 2.92 10.99 -7.86
CA PHE A 93 1.80 10.54 -8.68
C PHE A 93 0.52 10.50 -7.86
N PHE A 94 -0.60 10.92 -8.50
CA PHE A 94 -1.93 10.76 -7.92
C PHE A 94 -2.81 9.93 -8.85
N LEU A 95 -3.48 8.94 -8.28
CA LEU A 95 -4.65 8.36 -8.91
C LEU A 95 -5.81 9.33 -8.69
N SER A 96 -6.64 9.52 -9.69
CA SER A 96 -7.76 10.46 -9.60
C SER A 96 -8.73 10.13 -8.47
N CYS A 97 -8.77 8.87 -8.02
CA CYS A 97 -9.62 8.40 -6.94
C CYS A 97 -8.92 8.35 -5.59
N VAL A 98 -7.62 8.66 -5.53
CA VAL A 98 -6.82 8.57 -4.30
C VAL A 98 -6.72 9.95 -3.65
N GLY A 99 -7.65 10.30 -2.81
CA GLY A 99 -7.67 11.62 -2.18
C GLY A 99 -6.57 11.79 -1.12
N THR A 100 -6.95 11.68 0.15
CA THR A 100 -6.08 12.00 1.28
C THR A 100 -5.22 10.83 1.76
N GLY A 101 -5.49 9.61 1.29
CA GLY A 101 -4.81 8.41 1.79
C GLY A 101 -3.29 8.44 1.62
N LEU A 102 -2.81 8.80 0.43
CA LEU A 102 -1.37 8.88 0.18
C LEU A 102 -0.71 10.02 0.94
N LYS A 103 -1.44 11.07 1.24
CA LYS A 103 -0.91 12.17 2.07
C LYS A 103 -0.59 11.68 3.48
N SER A 104 -1.49 10.89 4.07
CA SER A 104 -1.26 10.30 5.40
C SER A 104 -0.06 9.36 5.40
N VAL A 105 0.06 8.53 4.37
CA VAL A 105 1.21 7.62 4.22
C VAL A 105 2.50 8.41 4.08
N THR A 106 2.50 9.46 3.27
CA THR A 106 3.67 10.32 3.09
C THR A 106 4.09 10.99 4.39
N ALA A 107 3.12 11.49 5.17
CA ALA A 107 3.39 12.14 6.44
C ALA A 107 4.03 11.16 7.44
N ILE A 108 3.51 9.93 7.50
CA ILE A 108 4.06 8.90 8.38
C ILE A 108 5.47 8.51 7.93
N CYS A 109 5.67 8.37 6.62
CA CYS A 109 6.99 8.06 6.09
C CYS A 109 8.03 9.11 6.48
N LYS A 110 7.67 10.40 6.39
CA LYS A 110 8.52 11.50 6.82
C LYS A 110 8.83 11.46 8.32
N LYS A 111 7.84 11.10 9.13
CA LYS A 111 8.00 10.98 10.58
C LYS A 111 9.13 10.02 10.95
N TYR A 112 9.33 8.99 10.15
CA TYR A 112 10.34 7.96 10.38
C TYR A 112 11.56 8.11 9.48
N ASP A 113 11.74 9.28 8.84
CA ASP A 113 12.85 9.54 7.91
C ASP A 113 12.95 8.49 6.80
N GLY A 114 11.78 8.03 6.35
CA GLY A 114 11.69 7.00 5.33
C GLY A 114 11.61 7.54 3.92
N HIS A 115 11.58 6.62 2.98
CA HIS A 115 11.43 6.91 1.56
C HIS A 115 10.18 6.24 1.02
N LEU A 116 9.39 7.01 0.27
CA LEU A 116 8.21 6.51 -0.42
C LEU A 116 8.42 6.70 -1.91
N SER A 117 8.30 5.62 -2.67
CA SER A 117 8.37 5.70 -4.12
C SER A 117 7.12 5.09 -4.74
N ILE A 118 6.71 5.64 -5.87
CA ILE A 118 5.57 5.18 -6.65
C ILE A 118 6.06 4.89 -8.06
N GLU A 119 5.84 3.66 -8.52
CA GLU A 119 6.21 3.24 -9.86
C GLU A 119 4.97 2.80 -10.61
N THR A 120 4.92 3.13 -11.91
CA THR A 120 3.84 2.72 -12.79
C THR A 120 4.46 2.07 -14.02
N ASP A 121 4.05 0.84 -14.31
CA ASP A 121 4.56 0.09 -15.44
C ASP A 121 3.55 -0.99 -15.85
N ASN A 122 3.31 -1.13 -17.16
CA ASN A 122 2.43 -2.17 -17.70
C ASN A 122 1.06 -2.25 -17.02
N HIS A 123 0.44 -1.09 -16.77
CA HIS A 123 -0.85 -0.99 -16.08
C HIS A 123 -0.81 -1.51 -14.64
N ARG A 124 0.36 -1.49 -14.03
CA ARG A 124 0.55 -1.83 -12.62
C ARG A 124 0.98 -0.59 -11.86
N PHE A 125 0.34 -0.38 -10.72
CA PHE A 125 0.64 0.70 -9.79
C PHE A 125 1.32 0.08 -8.57
N LYS A 126 2.53 0.55 -8.27
CA LYS A 126 3.35 -0.01 -7.20
C LYS A 126 3.78 1.08 -6.25
N VAL A 127 3.50 0.89 -4.97
CA VAL A 127 3.96 1.79 -3.90
C VAL A 127 4.97 1.03 -3.06
N LYS A 128 6.14 1.64 -2.88
CA LYS A 128 7.20 1.08 -2.05
C LYS A 128 7.54 2.07 -0.94
N MET A 129 7.52 1.60 0.29
CA MET A 129 7.90 2.38 1.45
C MET A 129 9.10 1.71 2.12
N PHE A 130 10.13 2.49 2.38
CA PHE A 130 11.33 2.01 3.05
C PHE A 130 11.58 2.88 4.28
N LEU A 131 11.74 2.25 5.43
CA LEU A 131 12.06 2.91 6.69
C LEU A 131 13.39 2.38 7.20
N GLN A 132 14.20 3.30 7.68
CA GLN A 132 15.50 2.95 8.26
C GLN A 132 15.70 3.78 9.54
N CYS A 133 15.96 3.09 10.64
CA CYS A 133 16.22 3.72 11.92
C CYS A 133 17.69 3.67 12.26
#